data_e98795caeade55177fbc6739fc63dc94
#
_entry.id   e98795caeade55177fbc6739fc63dc94
#
_cell.length_a   1.000
_cell.length_b   1.000
_cell.length_c   1.000
_cell.angle_alpha   90.00
_cell.angle_beta   90.00
_cell.angle_gamma   90.00
#
_symmetry.space_group_name_H-M   'P 1'
#
loop_
_entity.id
_entity.type
_entity.pdbx_description
1 polymer ?
#
loop_
_entity_poly.entity_id
_entity_poly.type
_entity_poly.pdbx_seq_one_letter_code
_entity_poly.pdbx_strand_id
1 'polypeptide(L)'
;MATDTVGVDRALGAIGTTFRLTRLYPPTHPAVQEALRQIGEALPPLAALGTVEWKIGVTGLHWQGQHLLPRNAQIAELAGLLYARGVRSLTMNPGMTAEHVLTLFQVATGTAPPDAPGLGRITLGLGRRTAARLERLSAATAAEKAGAATPAAPTASAAAAEAVLAGKAPSTPFRPDALPPEVEAKRAVAALGAATTLDEQRGAVEQLVALAPQVLGLHDVALAAEALAALDRLFATVEDRSLLEGIDQAALALSDRGLVERMVHRLGEPRVPAEEREALVAAVGALASLSMGLVVDAFLAAPVDHRAPFRAAVRRAADRALEPLQGRLADGDAQIAATAAEFIGLSGSPQAVVLLIPLLRHPSEIVREAALLGLAESGGREVTRPAMPALKDESVAVRAAAVRAVAAGGDPAASTVLIRRVEQEPDEGVQAELLRAIGRLGAKEALEVLARFAEPGGMRHRHSPSVRAAAVDGLRHIARPEARGLLELYSKDKEPTVRKAAEAALK
;
A
#
# COMPACT_ATOMS: atom_id res chain seq x y z
N MET A 1 5.97 -1.22 41.15
CA MET A 1 4.95 -0.14 41.18
C MET A 1 4.09 -0.40 39.96
N ALA A 2 2.81 -0.78 40.14
CA ALA A 2 1.85 -0.85 39.04
C ALA A 2 1.68 0.59 38.51
N THR A 3 2.16 0.86 37.33
CA THR A 3 2.02 2.14 36.64
C THR A 3 0.53 2.34 36.39
N ASP A 4 -0.02 3.47 36.83
CA ASP A 4 -1.44 3.81 36.64
C ASP A 4 -1.75 3.99 35.15
N THR A 5 -1.94 2.87 34.45
CA THR A 5 -2.28 2.84 33.01
C THR A 5 -3.68 3.38 32.77
N VAL A 6 -4.58 3.33 33.74
CA VAL A 6 -5.98 3.79 33.61
C VAL A 6 -6.04 5.31 33.37
N GLY A 7 -5.22 6.10 34.05
CA GLY A 7 -5.13 7.54 33.83
C GLY A 7 -4.58 7.89 32.45
N VAL A 8 -3.57 7.15 31.98
CA VAL A 8 -2.97 7.30 30.66
C VAL A 8 -3.99 6.97 29.55
N ASP A 9 -4.68 5.85 29.68
CA ASP A 9 -5.69 5.39 28.70
C ASP A 9 -6.87 6.39 28.61
N ARG A 10 -7.29 6.95 29.76
CA ARG A 10 -8.34 7.97 29.78
C ARG A 10 -7.93 9.25 29.07
N ALA A 11 -6.72 9.73 29.30
CA ALA A 11 -6.19 10.93 28.64
C ALA A 11 -6.02 10.72 27.14
N LEU A 12 -5.47 9.57 26.72
CA LEU A 12 -5.35 9.21 25.31
C LEU A 12 -6.72 9.07 24.64
N GLY A 13 -7.71 8.48 25.31
CA GLY A 13 -9.08 8.40 24.81
C GLY A 13 -9.68 9.78 24.54
N ALA A 14 -9.48 10.74 25.46
CA ALA A 14 -9.93 12.12 25.28
C ALA A 14 -9.20 12.81 24.12
N ILE A 15 -7.87 12.62 24.00
CA ILE A 15 -7.06 13.13 22.88
C ILE A 15 -7.58 12.59 21.54
N GLY A 16 -7.80 11.27 21.42
CA GLY A 16 -8.30 10.66 20.20
C GLY A 16 -9.69 11.15 19.79
N THR A 17 -10.62 11.27 20.77
CA THR A 17 -11.97 11.81 20.53
C THR A 17 -11.92 13.25 20.05
N THR A 18 -11.10 14.09 20.67
CA THR A 18 -10.95 15.49 20.28
C THR A 18 -10.30 15.61 18.90
N PHE A 19 -9.28 14.80 18.61
CA PHE A 19 -8.67 14.76 17.29
C PHE A 19 -9.69 14.50 16.17
N ARG A 20 -10.58 13.53 16.37
CA ARG A 20 -11.67 13.25 15.44
C ARG A 20 -12.61 14.45 15.28
N LEU A 21 -13.00 15.11 16.39
CA LEU A 21 -13.92 16.24 16.35
C LEU A 21 -13.32 17.47 15.65
N THR A 22 -12.03 17.75 15.83
CA THR A 22 -11.34 18.86 15.16
C THR A 22 -11.22 18.67 13.65
N ARG A 23 -11.38 17.45 13.15
CA ARG A 23 -11.43 17.17 11.70
C ARG A 23 -12.83 17.33 11.09
N LEU A 24 -13.87 17.20 11.92
CA LEU A 24 -15.26 17.28 11.48
C LEU A 24 -15.85 18.69 11.65
N TYR A 25 -15.35 19.45 12.61
CA TYR A 25 -15.91 20.74 13.00
C TYR A 25 -14.81 21.79 13.21
N PRO A 26 -15.09 23.08 12.97
CA PRO A 26 -14.14 24.15 13.23
C PRO A 26 -13.84 24.25 14.74
N PRO A 27 -12.67 24.79 15.14
CA PRO A 27 -12.26 24.89 16.54
C PRO A 27 -13.27 25.61 17.47
N THR A 28 -14.06 26.53 16.90
CA THR A 28 -15.09 27.30 17.63
C THR A 28 -16.39 26.54 17.88
N HIS A 29 -16.55 25.34 17.31
CA HIS A 29 -17.76 24.54 17.47
C HIS A 29 -17.92 24.04 18.90
N PRO A 30 -19.14 24.09 19.51
CA PRO A 30 -19.38 23.70 20.89
C PRO A 30 -18.87 22.31 21.26
N ALA A 31 -19.02 21.32 20.38
CA ALA A 31 -18.54 19.96 20.60
C ALA A 31 -17.00 19.88 20.67
N VAL A 32 -16.27 20.71 19.93
CA VAL A 32 -14.80 20.79 19.99
C VAL A 32 -14.37 21.47 21.27
N GLN A 33 -15.02 22.56 21.64
CA GLN A 33 -14.73 23.28 22.90
C GLN A 33 -14.97 22.38 24.12
N GLU A 34 -16.05 21.62 24.15
CA GLU A 34 -16.32 20.66 25.21
C GLU A 34 -15.27 19.55 25.26
N ALA A 35 -14.86 19.01 24.11
CA ALA A 35 -13.81 18.00 24.05
C ALA A 35 -12.44 18.53 24.50
N LEU A 36 -12.09 19.79 24.19
CA LEU A 36 -10.89 20.46 24.69
C LEU A 36 -10.93 20.67 26.21
N ARG A 37 -12.10 20.96 26.76
CA ARG A 37 -12.30 21.04 28.25
C ARG A 37 -12.05 19.67 28.87
N GLN A 38 -12.58 18.59 28.29
CA GLN A 38 -12.36 17.23 28.76
C GLN A 38 -10.88 16.79 28.66
N ILE A 39 -10.14 17.24 27.65
CA ILE A 39 -8.68 17.05 27.60
C ILE A 39 -8.06 17.77 28.84
N GLY A 40 -8.41 19.03 29.11
CA GLY A 40 -7.88 19.77 30.22
C GLY A 40 -8.09 19.06 31.58
N GLU A 41 -9.21 18.35 31.75
CA GLU A 41 -9.52 17.55 32.93
C GLU A 41 -8.78 16.20 32.97
N ALA A 42 -8.42 15.66 31.80
CA ALA A 42 -7.74 14.36 31.66
C ALA A 42 -6.20 14.47 31.74
N LEU A 43 -5.61 15.64 31.54
CA LEU A 43 -4.16 15.85 31.54
C LEU A 43 -3.48 15.79 32.96
N PRO A 44 -4.08 16.22 34.08
CA PRO A 44 -3.43 16.18 35.37
C PRO A 44 -2.90 14.81 35.82
N PRO A 45 -3.58 13.67 35.59
CA PRO A 45 -3.03 12.35 35.86
C PRO A 45 -1.77 12.03 35.04
N LEU A 46 -1.69 12.48 33.80
CA LEU A 46 -0.46 12.36 32.98
C LEU A 46 0.67 13.23 33.54
N ALA A 47 0.36 14.45 33.96
CA ALA A 47 1.34 15.37 34.55
C ALA A 47 1.93 14.83 35.85
N ALA A 48 1.18 14.06 36.63
CA ALA A 48 1.64 13.39 37.84
C ALA A 48 2.70 12.32 37.61
N LEU A 49 2.77 11.75 36.40
CA LEU A 49 3.80 10.79 35.98
C LEU A 49 5.14 11.47 35.63
N GLY A 50 5.20 12.79 35.63
CA GLY A 50 6.36 13.56 35.19
C GLY A 50 6.45 13.64 33.67
N THR A 51 7.68 13.61 33.15
CA THR A 51 7.91 13.59 31.69
C THR A 51 7.63 12.19 31.13
N VAL A 52 6.68 12.09 30.20
CA VAL A 52 6.31 10.84 29.53
C VAL A 52 6.73 10.88 28.08
N GLU A 53 7.54 9.91 27.66
CA GLU A 53 7.93 9.74 26.26
C GLU A 53 7.22 8.54 25.65
N TRP A 54 6.48 8.77 24.56
CA TRP A 54 5.85 7.73 23.76
C TRP A 54 6.58 7.57 22.44
N LYS A 55 6.82 6.33 22.04
CA LYS A 55 7.31 6.00 20.69
C LYS A 55 6.14 5.96 19.73
N ILE A 56 6.30 6.58 18.58
CA ILE A 56 5.29 6.64 17.52
C ILE A 56 5.63 5.58 16.48
N GLY A 57 4.74 4.60 16.35
CA GLY A 57 4.75 3.60 15.29
C GLY A 57 3.69 3.91 14.22
N VAL A 58 3.75 3.19 13.11
CA VAL A 58 2.78 3.30 12.00
C VAL A 58 1.34 2.99 12.49
N THR A 59 1.20 2.07 13.42
CA THR A 59 -0.09 1.53 13.88
C THR A 59 -0.54 2.09 15.23
N GLY A 60 0.25 2.95 15.90
CA GLY A 60 -0.14 3.50 17.18
C GLY A 60 1.01 4.04 18.03
N LEU A 61 0.69 4.38 19.26
CA LEU A 61 1.61 4.87 20.28
C LEU A 61 2.08 3.73 21.17
N HIS A 62 3.36 3.74 21.55
CA HIS A 62 3.97 2.75 22.42
C HIS A 62 4.64 3.42 23.62
N TRP A 63 4.43 2.86 24.79
CA TRP A 63 5.05 3.30 26.05
C TRP A 63 5.64 2.11 26.79
N GLN A 64 6.90 2.21 27.17
CA GLN A 64 7.63 1.14 27.85
C GLN A 64 7.51 -0.24 27.18
N GLY A 65 7.45 -0.25 25.85
CA GLY A 65 7.30 -1.47 25.04
C GLY A 65 5.86 -1.98 24.86
N GLN A 66 4.87 -1.37 25.54
CA GLN A 66 3.45 -1.72 25.40
C GLN A 66 2.76 -0.82 24.38
N HIS A 67 1.88 -1.40 23.57
CA HIS A 67 1.02 -0.66 22.65
C HIS A 67 -0.14 -0.03 23.41
N LEU A 68 -0.22 1.29 23.38
CA LEU A 68 -1.27 2.05 24.07
C LEU A 68 -2.56 2.06 23.25
N LEU A 69 -3.68 1.74 23.88
CA LEU A 69 -5.02 1.71 23.27
C LEU A 69 -5.05 1.06 21.88
N PRO A 70 -4.61 -0.21 21.70
CA PRO A 70 -4.44 -0.84 20.38
C PRO A 70 -5.74 -0.97 19.58
N ARG A 71 -6.90 -0.79 20.22
CA ARG A 71 -8.22 -0.83 19.57
C ARG A 71 -8.83 0.55 19.31
N ASN A 72 -8.12 1.63 19.63
CA ASN A 72 -8.59 3.00 19.43
C ASN A 72 -8.14 3.51 18.05
N ALA A 73 -9.07 3.49 17.08
CA ALA A 73 -8.79 3.91 15.71
C ALA A 73 -8.33 5.37 15.60
N GLN A 74 -8.80 6.28 16.47
CA GLN A 74 -8.43 7.70 16.44
C GLN A 74 -6.98 7.91 16.90
N ILE A 75 -6.53 7.17 17.91
CA ILE A 75 -5.12 7.20 18.35
C ILE A 75 -4.20 6.56 17.32
N ALA A 76 -4.63 5.48 16.68
CA ALA A 76 -3.87 4.85 15.59
C ALA A 76 -3.73 5.81 14.40
N GLU A 77 -4.81 6.51 14.02
CA GLU A 77 -4.81 7.52 12.95
C GLU A 77 -3.90 8.70 13.29
N LEU A 78 -4.00 9.27 14.50
CA LEU A 78 -3.11 10.34 14.95
C LEU A 78 -1.64 9.92 14.91
N ALA A 79 -1.33 8.73 15.40
CA ALA A 79 0.04 8.19 15.38
C ALA A 79 0.55 7.99 13.95
N GLY A 80 -0.27 7.45 13.05
CA GLY A 80 0.05 7.26 11.63
C GLY A 80 0.36 8.58 10.93
N LEU A 81 -0.45 9.62 11.16
CA LEU A 81 -0.23 10.94 10.58
C LEU A 81 1.06 11.61 11.12
N LEU A 82 1.32 11.51 12.41
CA LEU A 82 2.57 11.99 13.00
C LEU A 82 3.78 11.23 12.46
N TYR A 83 3.65 9.90 12.32
CA TYR A 83 4.71 9.06 11.75
C TYR A 83 5.01 9.44 10.28
N ALA A 84 3.98 9.68 9.47
CA ALA A 84 4.12 10.14 8.08
C ALA A 84 4.82 11.50 7.98
N ARG A 85 4.69 12.35 9.03
CA ARG A 85 5.40 13.63 9.16
C ARG A 85 6.84 13.49 9.68
N GLY A 86 7.32 12.27 9.85
CA GLY A 86 8.68 12.00 10.33
C GLY A 86 8.83 12.08 11.85
N VAL A 87 7.74 12.19 12.61
CA VAL A 87 7.79 12.15 14.07
C VAL A 87 7.95 10.70 14.53
N ARG A 88 8.91 10.45 15.42
CA ARG A 88 9.23 9.09 15.92
C ARG A 88 9.02 8.96 17.43
N SER A 89 9.05 10.06 18.15
CA SER A 89 8.65 10.09 19.57
C SER A 89 7.88 11.36 19.90
N LEU A 90 7.06 11.26 20.92
CA LEU A 90 6.22 12.33 21.46
C LEU A 90 6.49 12.40 22.96
N THR A 91 7.12 13.47 23.40
CA THR A 91 7.41 13.72 24.81
C THR A 91 6.44 14.74 25.33
N MET A 92 5.70 14.37 26.37
CA MET A 92 4.78 15.24 27.09
C MET A 92 5.38 15.62 28.44
N ASN A 93 5.56 16.93 28.66
CA ASN A 93 6.11 17.46 29.88
C ASN A 93 4.99 17.98 30.81
N PRO A 94 5.20 18.01 32.14
CA PRO A 94 4.26 18.57 33.07
C PRO A 94 3.88 20.03 32.75
N GLY A 95 2.60 20.39 32.97
CA GLY A 95 2.07 21.70 32.60
C GLY A 95 1.59 21.84 31.16
N MET A 96 1.39 20.72 30.47
CA MET A 96 0.74 20.67 29.17
C MET A 96 -0.72 21.12 29.25
N THR A 97 -1.18 21.85 28.23
CA THR A 97 -2.56 22.37 28.13
C THR A 97 -3.27 21.79 26.91
N ALA A 98 -4.58 21.94 26.84
CA ALA A 98 -5.38 21.54 25.68
C ALA A 98 -4.97 22.30 24.41
N GLU A 99 -4.46 23.52 24.50
CA GLU A 99 -3.95 24.29 23.35
C GLU A 99 -2.69 23.67 22.74
N HIS A 100 -1.78 23.15 23.58
CA HIS A 100 -0.60 22.42 23.12
C HIS A 100 -1.01 21.15 22.34
N VAL A 101 -2.05 20.44 22.81
CA VAL A 101 -2.59 19.26 22.12
C VAL A 101 -3.27 19.66 20.81
N LEU A 102 -3.95 20.80 20.75
CA LEU A 102 -4.53 21.30 19.49
C LEU A 102 -3.43 21.59 18.46
N THR A 103 -2.32 22.19 18.88
CA THR A 103 -1.16 22.40 18.00
C THR A 103 -0.56 21.08 17.54
N LEU A 104 -0.52 20.04 18.38
CA LEU A 104 -0.11 18.70 17.97
C LEU A 104 -1.01 18.14 16.85
N PHE A 105 -2.32 18.39 16.91
CA PHE A 105 -3.25 18.01 15.83
C PHE A 105 -2.97 18.76 14.52
N GLN A 106 -2.62 20.05 14.63
CA GLN A 106 -2.23 20.85 13.47
C GLN A 106 -0.93 20.32 12.83
N VAL A 107 0.03 19.89 13.66
CA VAL A 107 1.24 19.22 13.15
C VAL A 107 0.89 17.92 12.47
N ALA A 108 0.05 17.08 13.07
CA ALA A 108 -0.38 15.81 12.47
C ALA A 108 -1.07 16.01 11.12
N THR A 109 -1.95 17.01 11.00
CA THR A 109 -2.67 17.32 9.75
C THR A 109 -1.84 18.14 8.76
N GLY A 110 -0.67 18.67 9.18
CA GLY A 110 0.24 19.44 8.31
C GLY A 110 -0.09 20.91 8.16
N THR A 111 -0.98 21.43 9.00
CA THR A 111 -1.30 22.86 9.06
C THR A 111 -0.32 23.63 9.93
N ALA A 112 0.50 22.94 10.74
CA ALA A 112 1.63 23.51 11.49
C ALA A 112 2.91 22.67 11.28
N PRO A 113 4.11 23.29 11.34
CA PRO A 113 5.36 22.56 11.26
C PRO A 113 5.67 21.83 12.59
N PRO A 114 6.53 20.78 12.57
CA PRO A 114 6.85 19.97 13.76
C PRO A 114 7.59 20.74 14.88
N ASP A 115 8.11 21.91 14.60
CA ASP A 115 8.79 22.83 15.52
C ASP A 115 7.92 24.04 15.91
N ALA A 116 6.60 23.96 15.67
CA ALA A 116 5.68 25.06 15.97
C ALA A 116 5.75 25.50 17.45
N PRO A 117 5.90 26.81 17.74
CA PRO A 117 6.01 27.30 19.12
C PRO A 117 4.79 26.99 19.97
N GLY A 118 3.62 26.82 19.36
CA GLY A 118 2.37 26.44 20.05
C GLY A 118 2.37 25.02 20.64
N LEU A 119 3.34 24.16 20.33
CA LEU A 119 3.52 22.85 20.99
C LEU A 119 3.87 22.99 22.48
N GLY A 120 4.50 24.10 22.89
CA GLY A 120 4.77 24.47 24.29
C GLY A 120 5.47 23.36 25.08
N ARG A 121 4.72 22.56 25.84
CA ARG A 121 5.23 21.49 26.69
C ARG A 121 5.26 20.12 25.99
N ILE A 122 4.92 20.06 24.71
CA ILE A 122 5.02 18.87 23.87
C ILE A 122 6.29 18.96 23.02
N THR A 123 7.14 17.94 23.10
CA THR A 123 8.35 17.85 22.27
C THR A 123 8.21 16.68 21.30
N LEU A 124 8.47 16.93 20.03
CA LEU A 124 8.44 15.91 18.99
C LEU A 124 9.87 15.47 18.68
N GLY A 125 10.15 14.19 18.89
CA GLY A 125 11.38 13.55 18.42
C GLY A 125 11.24 13.21 16.96
N LEU A 126 11.96 13.92 16.10
CA LEU A 126 11.92 13.73 14.66
C LEU A 126 12.91 12.63 14.24
N GLY A 127 12.53 11.85 13.26
CA GLY A 127 13.49 11.01 12.56
C GLY A 127 14.61 11.87 11.97
N ARG A 128 15.84 11.37 11.95
CA ARG A 128 17.05 12.13 11.56
C ARG A 128 16.91 12.94 10.27
N ARG A 129 16.15 12.43 9.28
CA ARG A 129 15.90 13.13 8.01
C ARG A 129 15.04 14.39 8.15
N THR A 130 13.99 14.30 8.94
CA THR A 130 13.07 15.44 9.16
C THR A 130 13.76 16.51 10.00
N ALA A 131 14.56 16.12 10.99
CA ALA A 131 15.38 17.01 11.79
C ALA A 131 16.40 17.78 10.91
N ALA A 132 17.17 17.09 10.07
CA ALA A 132 18.15 17.68 9.18
C ALA A 132 17.52 18.63 8.13
N ARG A 133 16.31 18.34 7.67
CA ARG A 133 15.55 19.22 6.76
C ARG A 133 15.06 20.48 7.46
N LEU A 134 14.57 20.38 8.68
CA LEU A 134 14.14 21.53 9.48
C LEU A 134 15.32 22.44 9.85
N GLU A 135 16.47 21.87 10.23
CA GLU A 135 17.69 22.64 10.48
C GLU A 135 18.13 23.44 9.25
N ARG A 136 18.06 22.84 8.05
CA ARG A 136 18.38 23.55 6.80
C ARG A 136 17.38 24.65 6.49
N LEU A 137 16.08 24.43 6.72
CA LEU A 137 15.05 25.44 6.50
C LEU A 137 15.15 26.57 7.52
N SER A 138 15.41 26.28 8.78
CA SER A 138 15.62 27.29 9.83
C SER A 138 16.90 28.09 9.60
N ALA A 139 17.98 27.45 9.14
CA ALA A 139 19.22 28.14 8.76
C ALA A 139 19.01 29.07 7.54
N ALA A 140 18.23 28.61 6.54
CA ALA A 140 17.88 29.45 5.38
C ALA A 140 17.02 30.65 5.79
N THR A 141 16.02 30.46 6.67
CA THR A 141 15.14 31.53 7.15
C THR A 141 15.89 32.50 8.10
N ALA A 142 16.85 31.99 8.88
CA ALA A 142 17.72 32.82 9.70
C ALA A 142 18.70 33.64 8.87
N ALA A 143 19.24 33.07 7.79
CA ALA A 143 20.08 33.77 6.80
C ALA A 143 19.28 34.85 6.07
N GLU A 144 18.03 34.61 5.71
CA GLU A 144 17.13 35.58 5.09
C GLU A 144 16.77 36.74 6.03
N LYS A 145 16.53 36.48 7.31
CA LYS A 145 16.28 37.49 8.35
C LYS A 145 17.55 38.28 8.71
N ALA A 146 18.71 37.64 8.68
CA ALA A 146 20.01 38.31 8.92
C ALA A 146 20.46 39.15 7.72
N GLY A 147 20.06 38.79 6.50
CA GLY A 147 20.37 39.50 5.27
C GLY A 147 19.69 40.85 5.05
N ALA A 148 18.71 41.20 5.90
CA ALA A 148 18.00 42.50 5.80
C ALA A 148 18.76 43.71 6.38
N ALA A 149 19.97 43.53 6.91
CA ALA A 149 20.72 44.59 7.60
C ALA A 149 22.07 45.00 7.03
N THR A 150 22.54 44.41 5.91
CA THR A 150 23.82 44.88 5.25
C THR A 150 23.81 44.54 3.75
N PRO A 151 24.28 45.40 2.88
CA PRO A 151 24.42 45.05 1.43
C PRO A 151 25.46 43.94 1.32
N ALA A 152 25.00 42.74 1.16
CA ALA A 152 25.83 41.55 0.98
C ALA A 152 26.51 41.56 -0.40
N ALA A 153 27.78 41.23 -0.43
CA ALA A 153 28.46 40.85 -1.63
C ALA A 153 27.68 39.72 -2.34
N PRO A 154 27.62 39.68 -3.68
CA PRO A 154 26.79 38.72 -4.39
C PRO A 154 27.16 37.29 -4.01
N THR A 155 26.15 36.53 -3.55
CA THR A 155 26.29 35.11 -3.27
C THR A 155 26.65 34.38 -4.57
N ALA A 156 27.33 33.24 -4.48
CA ALA A 156 27.72 32.43 -5.63
C ALA A 156 26.54 32.12 -6.60
N SER A 157 25.32 32.13 -6.09
CA SER A 157 24.08 31.98 -6.87
C SER A 157 23.75 33.22 -7.71
N ALA A 158 23.96 34.42 -7.19
CA ALA A 158 23.74 35.66 -7.95
C ALA A 158 24.80 35.85 -9.07
N ALA A 159 26.05 35.48 -8.78
CA ALA A 159 27.11 35.47 -9.78
C ALA A 159 26.86 34.44 -10.89
N ALA A 160 26.27 33.29 -10.57
CA ALA A 160 25.85 32.28 -11.55
C ALA A 160 24.67 32.77 -12.42
N ALA A 161 23.70 33.47 -11.83
CA ALA A 161 22.56 34.04 -12.57
C ALA A 161 23.01 35.21 -13.49
N GLU A 162 23.92 36.04 -13.02
CA GLU A 162 24.49 37.14 -13.80
C GLU A 162 25.40 36.64 -14.97
N ALA A 163 26.14 35.53 -14.73
CA ALA A 163 26.91 34.85 -15.76
C ALA A 163 26.05 34.23 -16.87
N VAL A 164 24.87 33.70 -16.52
CA VAL A 164 23.89 33.17 -17.49
C VAL A 164 23.29 34.30 -18.34
N LEU A 165 22.96 35.43 -17.72
CA LEU A 165 22.46 36.62 -18.43
C LEU A 165 23.53 37.27 -19.33
N ALA A 166 24.81 37.13 -18.98
CA ALA A 166 25.94 37.61 -19.77
C ALA A 166 26.41 36.64 -20.85
N GLY A 167 25.73 35.52 -21.05
CA GLY A 167 26.08 34.48 -22.05
C GLY A 167 27.40 33.74 -21.75
N LYS A 168 27.93 33.86 -20.52
CA LYS A 168 29.08 33.08 -20.06
C LYS A 168 28.54 31.88 -19.27
N ALA A 169 28.54 30.71 -19.90
CA ALA A 169 28.34 29.46 -19.18
C ALA A 169 29.35 29.34 -18.02
N PRO A 170 28.96 28.90 -16.81
CA PRO A 170 29.92 28.66 -15.74
C PRO A 170 30.94 27.62 -16.24
N SER A 171 32.19 28.09 -16.44
CA SER A 171 33.29 27.18 -16.72
C SER A 171 33.60 26.40 -15.46
N THR A 172 33.00 25.22 -15.31
CA THR A 172 33.57 24.18 -14.46
C THR A 172 35.03 24.00 -14.89
N PRO A 173 35.99 23.93 -13.97
CA PRO A 173 37.38 23.72 -14.35
C PRO A 173 37.44 22.43 -15.19
N PHE A 174 37.90 22.58 -16.43
CA PHE A 174 38.09 21.47 -17.36
C PHE A 174 39.03 20.46 -16.69
N ARG A 175 38.48 19.31 -16.26
CA ARG A 175 39.26 18.13 -15.90
C ARG A 175 39.42 17.32 -17.18
N PRO A 176 40.62 17.23 -17.76
CA PRO A 176 40.82 16.53 -19.03
C PRO A 176 40.46 15.04 -18.99
N ASP A 177 40.31 14.48 -17.79
CA ASP A 177 39.99 13.06 -17.56
C ASP A 177 38.54 12.83 -17.07
N ALA A 178 37.67 13.84 -17.02
CA ALA A 178 36.28 13.69 -16.62
C ALA A 178 35.49 13.04 -17.76
N LEU A 179 34.92 11.88 -17.46
CA LEU A 179 34.02 11.21 -18.39
C LEU A 179 32.73 12.06 -18.61
N PRO A 180 32.10 11.98 -19.78
CA PRO A 180 30.78 12.59 -19.97
C PRO A 180 29.82 12.19 -18.85
N PRO A 181 28.94 13.07 -18.32
CA PRO A 181 28.05 12.79 -17.21
C PRO A 181 27.19 11.53 -17.41
N GLU A 182 26.78 11.26 -18.65
CA GLU A 182 26.04 10.05 -19.01
C GLU A 182 26.88 8.78 -18.80
N VAL A 183 28.17 8.81 -19.14
CA VAL A 183 29.07 7.66 -18.97
C VAL A 183 29.38 7.44 -17.50
N GLU A 184 29.58 8.51 -16.72
CA GLU A 184 29.77 8.41 -15.27
C GLU A 184 28.54 7.83 -14.56
N ALA A 185 27.35 8.30 -14.91
CA ALA A 185 26.09 7.80 -14.35
C ALA A 185 25.88 6.31 -14.68
N LYS A 186 26.05 5.92 -15.94
CA LYS A 186 25.96 4.50 -16.35
C LYS A 186 26.99 3.62 -15.63
N ARG A 187 28.22 4.13 -15.46
CA ARG A 187 29.28 3.39 -14.73
C ARG A 187 28.92 3.24 -13.25
N ALA A 188 28.38 4.26 -12.60
CA ALA A 188 27.97 4.19 -11.20
C ALA A 188 26.83 3.18 -11.00
N VAL A 189 25.83 3.17 -11.89
CA VAL A 189 24.74 2.19 -11.83
C VAL A 189 25.25 0.77 -12.07
N ALA A 190 26.14 0.57 -13.03
CA ALA A 190 26.77 -0.73 -13.28
C ALA A 190 27.62 -1.19 -12.09
N ALA A 191 28.39 -0.28 -11.46
CA ALA A 191 29.18 -0.57 -10.27
C ALA A 191 28.29 -1.01 -9.09
N LEU A 192 27.13 -0.37 -8.89
CA LEU A 192 26.16 -0.75 -7.88
C LEU A 192 25.63 -2.19 -8.10
N GLY A 193 25.37 -2.55 -9.36
CA GLY A 193 24.91 -3.89 -9.73
C GLY A 193 26.00 -4.97 -9.60
N ALA A 194 27.28 -4.61 -9.68
CA ALA A 194 28.42 -5.51 -9.62
C ALA A 194 29.04 -5.62 -8.22
N ALA A 195 28.70 -4.73 -7.28
CA ALA A 195 29.26 -4.68 -5.95
C ALA A 195 28.88 -5.92 -5.10
N THR A 196 29.89 -6.66 -4.62
CA THR A 196 29.71 -7.90 -3.87
C THR A 196 30.11 -7.77 -2.40
N THR A 197 31.05 -6.87 -2.09
CA THR A 197 31.49 -6.61 -0.73
C THR A 197 30.79 -5.39 -0.12
N LEU A 198 30.67 -5.33 1.21
CA LEU A 198 30.03 -4.24 1.93
C LEU A 198 30.66 -2.87 1.60
N ASP A 199 31.99 -2.81 1.48
CA ASP A 199 32.70 -1.57 1.18
C ASP A 199 32.48 -1.12 -0.27
N GLU A 200 32.46 -2.05 -1.24
CA GLU A 200 32.08 -1.75 -2.63
C GLU A 200 30.65 -1.24 -2.72
N GLN A 201 29.70 -1.90 -2.03
CA GLN A 201 28.30 -1.49 -1.99
C GLN A 201 28.14 -0.09 -1.42
N ARG A 202 28.83 0.21 -0.30
CA ARG A 202 28.79 1.53 0.32
C ARG A 202 29.37 2.61 -0.62
N GLY A 203 30.52 2.35 -1.22
CA GLY A 203 31.14 3.27 -2.17
C GLY A 203 30.27 3.52 -3.40
N ALA A 204 29.62 2.48 -3.96
CA ALA A 204 28.71 2.61 -5.10
C ALA A 204 27.47 3.41 -4.75
N VAL A 205 26.88 3.21 -3.57
CA VAL A 205 25.72 3.98 -3.10
C VAL A 205 26.09 5.44 -2.87
N GLU A 206 27.21 5.74 -2.23
CA GLU A 206 27.70 7.11 -2.03
C GLU A 206 27.95 7.82 -3.36
N GLN A 207 28.56 7.13 -4.33
CA GLN A 207 28.77 7.65 -5.67
C GLN A 207 27.44 7.95 -6.38
N LEU A 208 26.44 7.09 -6.26
CA LEU A 208 25.13 7.32 -6.85
C LEU A 208 24.40 8.52 -6.21
N VAL A 209 24.51 8.72 -4.90
CA VAL A 209 24.00 9.91 -4.22
C VAL A 209 24.64 11.19 -4.79
N ALA A 210 25.95 11.19 -4.98
CA ALA A 210 26.68 12.33 -5.54
C ALA A 210 26.29 12.62 -7.00
N LEU A 211 25.98 11.57 -7.79
CA LEU A 211 25.61 11.67 -9.20
C LEU A 211 24.10 11.81 -9.44
N ALA A 212 23.25 11.75 -8.40
CA ALA A 212 21.80 11.83 -8.55
C ALA A 212 21.34 13.09 -9.33
N PRO A 213 21.89 14.31 -9.12
CA PRO A 213 21.51 15.47 -9.94
C PRO A 213 21.83 15.30 -11.43
N GLN A 214 22.94 14.64 -11.77
CA GLN A 214 23.31 14.36 -13.16
C GLN A 214 22.38 13.32 -13.76
N VAL A 215 22.07 12.20 -13.05
CA VAL A 215 21.13 11.19 -13.49
C VAL A 215 19.76 11.80 -13.79
N LEU A 216 19.25 12.66 -12.91
CA LEU A 216 18.00 13.40 -13.13
C LEU A 216 18.07 14.35 -14.32
N GLY A 217 19.21 15.04 -14.49
CA GLY A 217 19.45 15.98 -15.58
C GLY A 217 19.55 15.34 -16.98
N LEU A 218 19.90 14.06 -17.05
CA LEU A 218 19.94 13.30 -18.31
C LEU A 218 18.54 13.00 -18.86
N HIS A 219 17.50 13.06 -18.02
CA HIS A 219 16.13 12.64 -18.36
C HIS A 219 16.02 11.21 -18.91
N ASP A 220 17.03 10.38 -18.71
CA ASP A 220 17.05 8.96 -19.09
C ASP A 220 16.28 8.12 -18.07
N VAL A 221 15.04 7.79 -18.44
CA VAL A 221 14.11 7.04 -17.58
C VAL A 221 14.61 5.61 -17.34
N ALA A 222 15.23 4.98 -18.34
CA ALA A 222 15.75 3.63 -18.23
C ALA A 222 16.93 3.56 -17.25
N LEU A 223 17.89 4.47 -17.36
CA LEU A 223 19.03 4.55 -16.45
C LEU A 223 18.60 4.80 -14.99
N ALA A 224 17.65 5.71 -14.79
CA ALA A 224 17.13 6.00 -13.45
C ALA A 224 16.34 4.80 -12.88
N ALA A 225 15.60 4.09 -13.71
CA ALA A 225 14.90 2.86 -13.30
C ALA A 225 15.88 1.74 -12.93
N GLU A 226 16.96 1.55 -13.70
CA GLU A 226 18.02 0.60 -13.37
C GLU A 226 18.70 0.92 -12.03
N ALA A 227 18.99 2.20 -11.76
CA ALA A 227 19.58 2.66 -10.51
C ALA A 227 18.66 2.32 -9.32
N LEU A 228 17.38 2.68 -9.41
CA LEU A 228 16.39 2.39 -8.36
C LEU A 228 16.14 0.89 -8.18
N ALA A 229 16.11 0.12 -9.26
CA ALA A 229 15.99 -1.33 -9.21
C ALA A 229 17.21 -1.99 -8.54
N ALA A 230 18.43 -1.48 -8.80
CA ALA A 230 19.63 -1.94 -8.14
C ALA A 230 19.63 -1.63 -6.64
N LEU A 231 19.19 -0.43 -6.24
CA LEU A 231 19.01 -0.05 -4.85
C LEU A 231 17.97 -0.93 -4.14
N ASP A 232 16.84 -1.24 -4.78
CA ASP A 232 15.80 -2.10 -4.23
C ASP A 232 16.27 -3.56 -4.05
N ARG A 233 17.07 -4.09 -4.98
CA ARG A 233 17.72 -5.40 -4.82
C ARG A 233 18.71 -5.41 -3.65
N LEU A 234 19.52 -4.37 -3.55
CA LEU A 234 20.51 -4.25 -2.48
C LEU A 234 19.80 -4.12 -1.12
N PHE A 235 18.75 -3.31 -1.02
CA PHE A 235 17.94 -3.17 0.19
C PHE A 235 17.39 -4.50 0.70
N ALA A 236 17.00 -5.40 -0.21
CA ALA A 236 16.45 -6.71 0.16
C ALA A 236 17.47 -7.69 0.73
N THR A 237 18.77 -7.47 0.52
CA THR A 237 19.86 -8.41 0.89
C THR A 237 20.78 -7.91 1.99
N VAL A 238 20.76 -6.62 2.30
CA VAL A 238 21.68 -5.96 3.22
C VAL A 238 21.07 -5.85 4.62
N GLU A 239 21.86 -6.23 5.64
CA GLU A 239 21.51 -6.08 7.05
C GLU A 239 22.26 -4.89 7.71
N ASP A 240 23.31 -4.36 7.06
CA ASP A 240 24.09 -3.24 7.60
C ASP A 240 23.27 -1.95 7.62
N ARG A 241 23.07 -1.41 8.81
CA ARG A 241 22.21 -0.25 9.05
C ARG A 241 22.72 1.03 8.35
N SER A 242 24.02 1.23 8.29
CA SER A 242 24.62 2.41 7.67
C SER A 242 24.40 2.38 6.15
N LEU A 243 24.53 1.19 5.55
CA LEU A 243 24.28 1.01 4.13
C LEU A 243 22.79 1.13 3.80
N LEU A 244 21.89 0.62 4.64
CA LEU A 244 20.44 0.83 4.48
C LEU A 244 20.05 2.33 4.51
N GLU A 245 20.66 3.11 5.42
CA GLU A 245 20.49 4.57 5.48
C GLU A 245 21.01 5.25 4.19
N GLY A 246 22.11 4.78 3.62
CA GLY A 246 22.67 5.25 2.36
C GLY A 246 21.77 4.93 1.15
N ILE A 247 21.27 3.70 1.08
CA ILE A 247 20.32 3.24 0.02
C ILE A 247 19.08 4.13 0.02
N ASP A 248 18.51 4.36 1.18
CA ASP A 248 17.36 5.22 1.35
C ASP A 248 17.65 6.67 0.90
N GLN A 249 18.86 7.19 1.21
CA GLN A 249 19.28 8.51 0.78
C GLN A 249 19.44 8.59 -0.74
N ALA A 250 20.01 7.57 -1.37
CA ALA A 250 20.14 7.47 -2.82
C ALA A 250 18.76 7.40 -3.52
N ALA A 251 17.86 6.55 -3.00
CA ALA A 251 16.49 6.45 -3.53
C ALA A 251 15.74 7.79 -3.40
N LEU A 252 15.89 8.50 -2.29
CA LEU A 252 15.29 9.83 -2.10
C LEU A 252 15.89 10.87 -3.05
N ALA A 253 17.21 10.83 -3.26
CA ALA A 253 17.87 11.76 -4.20
C ALA A 253 17.39 11.57 -5.64
N LEU A 254 17.00 10.35 -6.02
CA LEU A 254 16.45 10.01 -7.34
C LEU A 254 14.90 10.11 -7.40
N SER A 255 14.19 10.36 -6.30
CA SER A 255 12.74 10.45 -6.27
C SER A 255 12.20 11.82 -6.63
N ASP A 256 12.42 12.23 -7.88
CA ASP A 256 11.75 13.39 -8.48
C ASP A 256 10.37 13.01 -9.00
N ARG A 257 9.34 13.83 -8.71
CA ARG A 257 7.95 13.55 -9.11
C ARG A 257 7.80 13.42 -10.63
N GLY A 258 8.45 14.30 -11.40
CA GLY A 258 8.40 14.26 -12.85
C GLY A 258 9.06 13.00 -13.42
N LEU A 259 10.12 12.49 -12.77
CA LEU A 259 10.74 11.23 -13.12
C LEU A 259 9.79 10.06 -12.85
N VAL A 260 9.15 10.03 -11.69
CA VAL A 260 8.16 8.96 -11.34
C VAL A 260 7.00 8.95 -12.32
N GLU A 261 6.46 10.12 -12.69
CA GLU A 261 5.40 10.24 -13.72
C GLU A 261 5.86 9.66 -15.06
N ARG A 262 7.08 9.97 -15.51
CA ARG A 262 7.65 9.40 -16.75
C ARG A 262 7.87 7.90 -16.66
N MET A 263 8.33 7.38 -15.51
CA MET A 263 8.50 5.93 -15.29
C MET A 263 7.17 5.20 -15.38
N VAL A 264 6.12 5.71 -14.72
CA VAL A 264 4.77 5.13 -14.75
C VAL A 264 4.19 5.17 -16.17
N HIS A 265 4.36 6.29 -16.89
CA HIS A 265 3.95 6.41 -18.28
C HIS A 265 4.69 5.39 -19.17
N ARG A 266 6.03 5.33 -19.06
CA ARG A 266 6.87 4.40 -19.82
C ARG A 266 6.52 2.93 -19.55
N LEU A 267 6.18 2.60 -18.29
CA LEU A 267 5.75 1.25 -17.90
C LEU A 267 4.51 0.77 -18.67
N GLY A 268 3.60 1.68 -19.03
CA GLY A 268 2.38 1.38 -19.82
C GLY A 268 2.61 1.28 -21.32
N GLU A 269 3.79 1.60 -21.83
CA GLU A 269 4.05 1.55 -23.27
C GLU A 269 4.18 0.11 -23.78
N PRO A 270 3.67 -0.19 -25.01
CA PRO A 270 3.67 -1.55 -25.55
C PRO A 270 5.06 -2.08 -25.93
N ARG A 271 5.97 -1.19 -26.31
CA ARG A 271 7.29 -1.53 -26.87
C ARG A 271 8.44 -1.21 -25.93
N VAL A 272 8.31 -1.59 -24.65
CA VAL A 272 9.40 -1.51 -23.68
C VAL A 272 10.21 -2.81 -23.71
N PRO A 273 11.55 -2.77 -23.85
CA PRO A 273 12.39 -3.95 -23.72
C PRO A 273 12.15 -4.68 -22.39
N ALA A 274 12.31 -6.01 -22.38
CA ALA A 274 11.99 -6.80 -21.19
C ALA A 274 12.81 -6.39 -19.95
N GLU A 275 14.10 -6.15 -20.13
CA GLU A 275 15.02 -5.73 -19.07
C GLU A 275 14.65 -4.34 -18.52
N GLU A 276 14.36 -3.37 -19.40
CA GLU A 276 13.89 -2.04 -18.99
C GLU A 276 12.55 -2.12 -18.25
N ARG A 277 11.63 -2.97 -18.71
CA ARG A 277 10.33 -3.18 -18.06
C ARG A 277 10.48 -3.75 -16.65
N GLU A 278 11.38 -4.71 -16.46
CA GLU A 278 11.68 -5.27 -15.15
C GLU A 278 12.27 -4.20 -14.21
N ALA A 279 13.19 -3.39 -14.70
CA ALA A 279 13.74 -2.27 -13.94
C ALA A 279 12.67 -1.23 -13.57
N LEU A 280 11.78 -0.88 -14.51
CA LEU A 280 10.66 0.01 -14.26
C LEU A 280 9.68 -0.55 -13.21
N VAL A 281 9.33 -1.84 -13.28
CA VAL A 281 8.49 -2.51 -12.28
C VAL A 281 9.11 -2.41 -10.89
N ALA A 282 10.41 -2.68 -10.78
CA ALA A 282 11.14 -2.59 -9.51
C ALA A 282 11.20 -1.15 -8.98
N ALA A 283 11.56 -0.18 -9.83
CA ALA A 283 11.68 1.24 -9.48
C ALA A 283 10.33 1.84 -9.03
N VAL A 284 9.26 1.59 -9.81
CA VAL A 284 7.89 2.04 -9.49
C VAL A 284 7.42 1.41 -8.18
N GLY A 285 7.69 0.11 -7.96
CA GLY A 285 7.40 -0.58 -6.71
C GLY A 285 8.21 -0.07 -5.52
N ALA A 286 9.49 0.27 -5.70
CA ALA A 286 10.34 0.84 -4.66
C ALA A 286 9.86 2.22 -4.20
N LEU A 287 9.37 3.05 -5.14
CA LEU A 287 8.84 4.38 -4.89
C LEU A 287 7.32 4.41 -4.66
N ALA A 288 6.76 3.37 -4.06
CA ALA A 288 5.31 3.15 -3.91
C ALA A 288 4.55 4.37 -3.35
N SER A 289 5.12 5.08 -2.38
CA SER A 289 4.50 6.27 -1.78
C SER A 289 4.24 7.42 -2.76
N LEU A 290 5.03 7.49 -3.84
CA LEU A 290 4.92 8.52 -4.89
C LEU A 290 4.21 7.99 -6.13
N SER A 291 4.34 6.70 -6.41
CA SER A 291 3.96 6.10 -7.68
C SER A 291 2.56 5.47 -7.66
N MET A 292 2.07 4.91 -6.53
CA MET A 292 0.86 4.08 -6.55
C MET A 292 -0.40 4.85 -6.94
N GLY A 293 -0.53 6.13 -6.57
CA GLY A 293 -1.63 6.97 -7.08
C GLY A 293 -1.61 7.12 -8.61
N LEU A 294 -0.42 7.38 -9.16
CA LEU A 294 -0.20 7.49 -10.60
C LEU A 294 -0.41 6.14 -11.32
N VAL A 295 -0.04 5.04 -10.67
CA VAL A 295 -0.25 3.68 -11.19
C VAL A 295 -1.73 3.36 -11.33
N VAL A 296 -2.58 3.77 -10.37
CA VAL A 296 -4.04 3.62 -10.46
C VAL A 296 -4.57 4.37 -11.68
N ASP A 297 -4.20 5.65 -11.83
CA ASP A 297 -4.68 6.49 -12.93
C ASP A 297 -4.19 5.96 -14.30
N ALA A 298 -2.91 5.58 -14.40
CA ALA A 298 -2.33 5.01 -15.61
C ALA A 298 -2.94 3.64 -15.98
N PHE A 299 -3.20 2.80 -14.99
CA PHE A 299 -3.86 1.50 -15.19
C PHE A 299 -5.28 1.67 -15.77
N LEU A 300 -6.04 2.62 -15.28
CA LEU A 300 -7.38 2.92 -15.78
C LEU A 300 -7.35 3.45 -17.22
N ALA A 301 -6.38 4.30 -17.52
CA ALA A 301 -6.19 4.84 -18.87
C ALA A 301 -5.63 3.81 -19.88
N ALA A 302 -4.94 2.77 -19.40
CA ALA A 302 -4.28 1.79 -20.26
C ALA A 302 -5.25 0.78 -20.89
N PRO A 303 -5.02 0.37 -22.16
CA PRO A 303 -5.70 -0.77 -22.74
C PRO A 303 -5.50 -2.04 -21.90
N VAL A 304 -6.47 -2.96 -21.93
CA VAL A 304 -6.47 -4.17 -21.09
C VAL A 304 -5.18 -4.98 -21.25
N ASP A 305 -4.68 -5.10 -22.49
CA ASP A 305 -3.48 -5.87 -22.82
C ASP A 305 -2.18 -5.26 -22.26
N HIS A 306 -2.21 -3.98 -21.87
CA HIS A 306 -1.06 -3.26 -21.31
C HIS A 306 -1.10 -3.11 -19.78
N ARG A 307 -2.05 -3.73 -19.08
CA ARG A 307 -2.27 -3.59 -17.64
C ARG A 307 -1.37 -4.46 -16.77
N ALA A 308 -0.82 -5.53 -17.33
CA ALA A 308 0.01 -6.49 -16.59
C ALA A 308 1.23 -5.88 -15.88
N PRO A 309 2.00 -4.93 -16.46
CA PRO A 309 3.15 -4.33 -15.79
C PRO A 309 2.78 -3.52 -14.55
N PHE A 310 1.63 -2.84 -14.55
CA PHE A 310 1.14 -2.10 -13.38
C PHE A 310 0.82 -3.03 -12.22
N ARG A 311 0.15 -4.16 -12.48
CA ARG A 311 -0.09 -5.19 -11.46
C ARG A 311 1.22 -5.76 -10.91
N ALA A 312 2.22 -5.96 -11.78
CA ALA A 312 3.55 -6.41 -11.35
C ALA A 312 4.23 -5.39 -10.41
N ALA A 313 4.12 -4.10 -10.70
CA ALA A 313 4.65 -3.03 -9.84
C ALA A 313 3.97 -3.00 -8.47
N VAL A 314 2.66 -3.20 -8.41
CA VAL A 314 1.90 -3.31 -7.15
C VAL A 314 2.37 -4.51 -6.32
N ARG A 315 2.52 -5.69 -6.93
CA ARG A 315 3.06 -6.87 -6.25
C ARG A 315 4.48 -6.64 -5.73
N ARG A 316 5.31 -5.94 -6.51
CA ARG A 316 6.67 -5.60 -6.10
C ARG A 316 6.70 -4.60 -4.94
N ALA A 317 5.75 -3.67 -4.89
CA ALA A 317 5.61 -2.71 -3.80
C ALA A 317 5.21 -3.38 -2.48
N ALA A 318 4.42 -4.46 -2.53
CA ALA A 318 3.91 -5.20 -1.38
C ALA A 318 3.27 -4.27 -0.33
N ASP A 319 3.66 -4.36 0.94
CA ASP A 319 3.13 -3.53 2.04
C ASP A 319 3.29 -2.02 1.80
N ARG A 320 4.31 -1.61 1.02
CA ARG A 320 4.56 -0.20 0.69
C ARG A 320 3.44 0.43 -0.16
N ALA A 321 2.66 -0.41 -0.86
CA ALA A 321 1.53 0.06 -1.67
C ALA A 321 0.29 0.41 -0.85
N LEU A 322 0.13 -0.11 0.35
CA LEU A 322 -1.13 -0.05 1.10
C LEU A 322 -1.55 1.37 1.47
N GLU A 323 -0.64 2.17 2.04
CA GLU A 323 -0.96 3.53 2.48
C GLU A 323 -1.42 4.43 1.32
N PRO A 324 -0.69 4.55 0.20
CA PRO A 324 -1.13 5.38 -0.92
C PRO A 324 -2.41 4.84 -1.59
N LEU A 325 -2.61 3.52 -1.65
CA LEU A 325 -3.82 2.93 -2.19
C LEU A 325 -5.03 3.11 -1.27
N GLN A 326 -4.84 3.05 0.05
CA GLN A 326 -5.88 3.32 1.03
C GLN A 326 -6.47 4.72 0.85
N GLY A 327 -5.63 5.72 0.54
CA GLY A 327 -6.10 7.07 0.22
C GLY A 327 -7.03 7.12 -0.99
N ARG A 328 -6.87 6.20 -1.95
CA ARG A 328 -7.71 6.12 -3.17
C ARG A 328 -9.02 5.37 -2.97
N LEU A 329 -9.19 4.62 -1.87
CA LEU A 329 -10.44 3.93 -1.55
C LEU A 329 -11.60 4.90 -1.25
N ALA A 330 -11.30 6.10 -0.78
CA ALA A 330 -12.28 7.13 -0.48
C ALA A 330 -12.55 8.07 -1.67
N ASP A 331 -12.03 7.75 -2.86
CA ASP A 331 -12.26 8.55 -4.07
C ASP A 331 -13.74 8.54 -4.44
N GLY A 332 -14.24 9.68 -4.91
CA GLY A 332 -15.63 9.80 -5.36
C GLY A 332 -15.95 8.99 -6.64
N ASP A 333 -14.92 8.63 -7.41
CA ASP A 333 -15.04 7.74 -8.56
C ASP A 333 -14.93 6.28 -8.11
N ALA A 334 -16.06 5.55 -8.26
CA ALA A 334 -16.13 4.14 -7.89
C ALA A 334 -15.13 3.25 -8.68
N GLN A 335 -14.73 3.64 -9.89
CA GLN A 335 -13.76 2.91 -10.69
C GLN A 335 -12.35 3.04 -10.11
N ILE A 336 -11.99 4.21 -9.61
CA ILE A 336 -10.73 4.47 -8.91
C ILE A 336 -10.70 3.66 -7.61
N ALA A 337 -11.77 3.75 -6.81
CA ALA A 337 -11.88 3.01 -5.56
C ALA A 337 -11.83 1.47 -5.78
N ALA A 338 -12.48 0.96 -6.82
CA ALA A 338 -12.43 -0.46 -7.19
C ALA A 338 -11.01 -0.88 -7.60
N THR A 339 -10.33 -0.09 -8.42
CA THR A 339 -8.94 -0.38 -8.84
C THR A 339 -8.00 -0.37 -7.63
N ALA A 340 -8.17 0.59 -6.71
CA ALA A 340 -7.39 0.61 -5.46
C ALA A 340 -7.65 -0.64 -4.61
N ALA A 341 -8.90 -1.10 -4.50
CA ALA A 341 -9.25 -2.33 -3.79
C ALA A 341 -8.64 -3.58 -4.44
N GLU A 342 -8.67 -3.69 -5.78
CA GLU A 342 -7.97 -4.75 -6.51
C GLU A 342 -6.47 -4.74 -6.19
N PHE A 343 -5.83 -3.58 -6.24
CA PHE A 343 -4.39 -3.43 -6.01
C PHE A 343 -4.01 -3.72 -4.56
N ILE A 344 -4.84 -3.35 -3.57
CA ILE A 344 -4.62 -3.73 -2.18
C ILE A 344 -4.59 -5.26 -2.04
N GLY A 345 -5.51 -5.97 -2.68
CA GLY A 345 -5.49 -7.44 -2.71
C GLY A 345 -4.23 -8.00 -3.37
N LEU A 346 -3.80 -7.42 -4.50
CA LEU A 346 -2.61 -7.82 -5.24
C LEU A 346 -1.29 -7.58 -4.48
N SER A 347 -1.28 -6.71 -3.47
CA SER A 347 -0.08 -6.43 -2.67
C SER A 347 0.44 -7.66 -1.92
N GLY A 348 -0.42 -8.66 -1.68
CA GLY A 348 -0.08 -9.85 -0.89
C GLY A 348 0.11 -9.58 0.61
N SER A 349 -0.21 -8.37 1.06
CA SER A 349 -0.08 -7.99 2.46
C SER A 349 -1.17 -8.63 3.34
N PRO A 350 -0.85 -9.17 4.52
CA PRO A 350 -1.85 -9.62 5.48
C PRO A 350 -2.81 -8.50 5.93
N GLN A 351 -2.37 -7.24 5.85
CA GLN A 351 -3.20 -6.08 6.20
C GLN A 351 -4.27 -5.77 5.13
N ALA A 352 -4.12 -6.28 3.91
CA ALA A 352 -5.09 -6.10 2.83
C ALA A 352 -6.49 -6.56 3.24
N VAL A 353 -6.60 -7.69 3.95
CA VAL A 353 -7.89 -8.23 4.41
C VAL A 353 -8.64 -7.23 5.29
N VAL A 354 -7.94 -6.56 6.21
CA VAL A 354 -8.54 -5.57 7.12
C VAL A 354 -9.05 -4.35 6.36
N LEU A 355 -8.34 -3.92 5.32
CA LEU A 355 -8.71 -2.78 4.49
C LEU A 355 -9.88 -3.08 3.54
N LEU A 356 -9.98 -4.33 3.06
CA LEU A 356 -10.98 -4.74 2.08
C LEU A 356 -12.35 -5.11 2.69
N ILE A 357 -12.38 -5.67 3.90
CA ILE A 357 -13.63 -6.09 4.54
C ILE A 357 -14.69 -4.97 4.63
N PRO A 358 -14.38 -3.72 5.02
CA PRO A 358 -15.37 -2.64 5.04
C PRO A 358 -16.03 -2.37 3.69
N LEU A 359 -15.29 -2.58 2.58
CA LEU A 359 -15.77 -2.32 1.22
C LEU A 359 -16.82 -3.34 0.74
N LEU A 360 -16.98 -4.47 1.41
CA LEU A 360 -18.03 -5.45 1.09
C LEU A 360 -19.46 -4.91 1.27
N ARG A 361 -19.59 -3.75 1.92
CA ARG A 361 -20.86 -3.02 2.09
C ARG A 361 -20.92 -1.72 1.31
N HIS A 362 -20.00 -1.51 0.38
CA HIS A 362 -19.96 -0.29 -0.41
C HIS A 362 -21.22 -0.19 -1.30
N PRO A 363 -21.79 1.02 -1.51
CA PRO A 363 -22.99 1.18 -2.35
C PRO A 363 -22.77 0.75 -3.80
N SER A 364 -21.59 1.00 -4.36
CA SER A 364 -21.22 0.59 -5.72
C SER A 364 -20.88 -0.90 -5.79
N GLU A 365 -21.52 -1.63 -6.70
CA GLU A 365 -21.24 -3.06 -6.94
C GLU A 365 -19.83 -3.32 -7.44
N ILE A 366 -19.24 -2.43 -8.26
CA ILE A 366 -17.88 -2.62 -8.77
C ILE A 366 -16.83 -2.56 -7.65
N VAL A 367 -17.08 -1.76 -6.59
CA VAL A 367 -16.20 -1.72 -5.42
C VAL A 367 -16.37 -2.96 -4.56
N ARG A 368 -17.63 -3.46 -4.37
CA ARG A 368 -17.87 -4.72 -3.64
C ARG A 368 -17.23 -5.90 -4.35
N GLU A 369 -17.36 -5.97 -5.68
CA GLU A 369 -16.73 -7.00 -6.51
C GLU A 369 -15.21 -6.96 -6.38
N ALA A 370 -14.59 -5.78 -6.60
CA ALA A 370 -13.15 -5.61 -6.51
C ALA A 370 -12.60 -5.98 -5.12
N ALA A 371 -13.30 -5.62 -4.05
CA ALA A 371 -12.92 -5.99 -2.70
C ALA A 371 -12.94 -7.52 -2.49
N LEU A 372 -13.95 -8.22 -3.02
CA LEU A 372 -14.02 -9.68 -2.96
C LEU A 372 -12.94 -10.36 -3.79
N LEU A 373 -12.63 -9.84 -4.97
CA LEU A 373 -11.52 -10.33 -5.79
C LEU A 373 -10.18 -10.10 -5.09
N GLY A 374 -9.99 -8.93 -4.47
CA GLY A 374 -8.82 -8.63 -3.64
C GLY A 374 -8.69 -9.57 -2.44
N LEU A 375 -9.79 -9.90 -1.76
CA LEU A 375 -9.81 -10.89 -0.69
C LEU A 375 -9.48 -12.29 -1.21
N ALA A 376 -9.93 -12.65 -2.40
CA ALA A 376 -9.59 -13.93 -3.03
C ALA A 376 -8.08 -14.04 -3.34
N GLU A 377 -7.44 -12.96 -3.77
CA GLU A 377 -5.98 -12.89 -3.99
C GLU A 377 -5.20 -12.97 -2.66
N SER A 378 -5.68 -12.32 -1.61
CA SER A 378 -5.07 -12.38 -0.27
C SER A 378 -5.10 -13.79 0.33
N GLY A 379 -6.16 -14.57 0.06
CA GLY A 379 -6.35 -15.92 0.59
C GLY A 379 -6.54 -15.94 2.11
N GLY A 380 -6.41 -17.16 2.68
CA GLY A 380 -6.48 -17.35 4.13
C GLY A 380 -7.91 -17.57 4.67
N ARG A 381 -8.02 -18.30 5.78
CA ARG A 381 -9.32 -18.67 6.37
C ARG A 381 -10.13 -17.48 6.87
N GLU A 382 -9.46 -16.38 7.21
CA GLU A 382 -10.05 -15.13 7.68
C GLU A 382 -10.95 -14.47 6.63
N VAL A 383 -10.72 -14.74 5.34
CA VAL A 383 -11.49 -14.22 4.21
C VAL A 383 -12.87 -14.89 4.10
N THR A 384 -12.98 -16.18 4.43
CA THR A 384 -14.18 -16.99 4.23
C THR A 384 -15.44 -16.40 4.87
N ARG A 385 -15.34 -16.09 6.17
CA ARG A 385 -16.48 -15.62 6.94
C ARG A 385 -17.01 -14.25 6.51
N PRO A 386 -16.15 -13.22 6.28
CA PRO A 386 -16.58 -11.93 5.76
C PRO A 386 -17.21 -11.99 4.36
N ALA A 387 -16.73 -12.88 3.48
CA ALA A 387 -17.22 -13.00 2.10
C ALA A 387 -18.59 -13.71 1.98
N MET A 388 -18.97 -14.58 2.95
CA MET A 388 -20.21 -15.36 2.88
C MET A 388 -21.50 -14.56 2.68
N PRO A 389 -21.72 -13.38 3.31
CA PRO A 389 -22.93 -12.60 3.07
C PRO A 389 -23.10 -12.18 1.60
N ALA A 390 -22.00 -11.89 0.92
CA ALA A 390 -22.00 -11.45 -0.47
C ALA A 390 -22.39 -12.57 -1.49
N LEU A 391 -22.48 -13.82 -1.05
CA LEU A 391 -23.08 -14.92 -1.86
C LEU A 391 -24.56 -14.65 -2.20
N LYS A 392 -25.22 -13.70 -1.53
CA LYS A 392 -26.60 -13.31 -1.74
C LYS A 392 -26.75 -11.89 -2.28
N ASP A 393 -25.66 -11.29 -2.76
CA ASP A 393 -25.69 -9.94 -3.34
C ASP A 393 -26.65 -9.87 -4.52
N GLU A 394 -27.22 -8.71 -4.75
CA GLU A 394 -28.09 -8.44 -5.91
C GLU A 394 -27.33 -8.57 -7.24
N SER A 395 -26.05 -8.15 -7.28
CA SER A 395 -25.19 -8.22 -8.46
C SER A 395 -24.66 -9.63 -8.69
N VAL A 396 -24.79 -10.13 -9.91
CA VAL A 396 -24.25 -11.41 -10.36
C VAL A 396 -22.72 -11.43 -10.22
N ALA A 397 -22.06 -10.35 -10.61
CA ALA A 397 -20.60 -10.20 -10.54
C ALA A 397 -20.08 -10.28 -9.10
N VAL A 398 -20.77 -9.62 -8.17
CA VAL A 398 -20.43 -9.67 -6.73
C VAL A 398 -20.63 -11.08 -6.18
N ARG A 399 -21.71 -11.78 -6.56
CA ARG A 399 -21.91 -13.17 -6.13
C ARG A 399 -20.82 -14.10 -6.64
N ALA A 400 -20.41 -13.97 -7.92
CA ALA A 400 -19.31 -14.75 -8.49
C ALA A 400 -17.99 -14.47 -7.76
N ALA A 401 -17.67 -13.19 -7.50
CA ALA A 401 -16.48 -12.81 -6.74
C ALA A 401 -16.52 -13.35 -5.30
N ALA A 402 -17.69 -13.35 -4.65
CA ALA A 402 -17.87 -13.93 -3.31
C ALA A 402 -17.58 -15.44 -3.29
N VAL A 403 -18.01 -16.19 -4.31
CA VAL A 403 -17.69 -17.63 -4.43
C VAL A 403 -16.17 -17.82 -4.52
N ARG A 404 -15.48 -17.00 -5.29
CA ARG A 404 -14.00 -17.07 -5.43
C ARG A 404 -13.30 -16.77 -4.11
N ALA A 405 -13.73 -15.72 -3.40
CA ALA A 405 -13.19 -15.36 -2.09
C ALA A 405 -13.40 -16.46 -1.05
N VAL A 406 -14.60 -17.03 -0.96
CA VAL A 406 -14.91 -18.13 -0.05
C VAL A 406 -14.08 -19.37 -0.38
N ALA A 407 -13.90 -19.68 -1.66
CA ALA A 407 -13.10 -20.82 -2.11
C ALA A 407 -11.59 -20.61 -1.83
N ALA A 408 -11.08 -19.39 -2.02
CA ALA A 408 -9.69 -19.03 -1.73
C ALA A 408 -9.37 -19.12 -0.23
N GLY A 409 -10.35 -18.90 0.63
CA GLY A 409 -10.23 -19.09 2.08
C GLY A 409 -9.97 -20.53 2.52
N GLY A 410 -10.26 -21.51 1.66
CA GLY A 410 -9.90 -22.92 1.86
C GLY A 410 -10.55 -23.59 3.08
N ASP A 411 -11.62 -23.03 3.63
CA ASP A 411 -12.32 -23.61 4.78
C ASP A 411 -13.36 -24.66 4.31
N PRO A 412 -13.14 -25.96 4.58
CA PRO A 412 -14.09 -27.02 4.19
C PRO A 412 -15.49 -26.82 4.75
N ALA A 413 -15.64 -26.15 5.92
CA ALA A 413 -16.93 -25.86 6.51
C ALA A 413 -17.82 -24.97 5.63
N ALA A 414 -17.21 -24.12 4.79
CA ALA A 414 -17.91 -23.27 3.84
C ALA A 414 -18.64 -24.09 2.76
N SER A 415 -18.20 -25.30 2.46
CA SER A 415 -18.81 -26.16 1.43
C SER A 415 -20.30 -26.37 1.64
N THR A 416 -20.74 -26.57 2.90
CA THR A 416 -22.17 -26.73 3.22
C THR A 416 -23.00 -25.50 2.82
N VAL A 417 -22.43 -24.30 2.98
CA VAL A 417 -23.08 -23.05 2.56
C VAL A 417 -23.15 -22.95 1.04
N LEU A 418 -22.05 -23.29 0.35
CA LEU A 418 -21.99 -23.26 -1.12
C LEU A 418 -22.94 -24.31 -1.73
N ILE A 419 -23.06 -25.50 -1.13
CA ILE A 419 -24.00 -26.57 -1.55
C ILE A 419 -25.44 -26.07 -1.48
N ARG A 420 -25.83 -25.40 -0.42
CA ARG A 420 -27.18 -24.82 -0.31
C ARG A 420 -27.38 -23.68 -1.31
N ARG A 421 -26.33 -22.91 -1.57
CA ARG A 421 -26.42 -21.77 -2.47
C ARG A 421 -26.55 -22.16 -3.93
N VAL A 422 -25.84 -23.20 -4.39
CA VAL A 422 -25.90 -23.65 -5.81
C VAL A 422 -27.29 -24.08 -6.23
N GLU A 423 -28.10 -24.61 -5.30
CA GLU A 423 -29.48 -24.98 -5.55
C GLU A 423 -30.44 -23.79 -5.73
N GLN A 424 -30.08 -22.65 -5.17
CA GLN A 424 -30.88 -21.42 -5.14
C GLN A 424 -30.40 -20.38 -6.15
N GLU A 425 -29.23 -20.59 -6.77
CA GLU A 425 -28.61 -19.62 -7.66
C GLU A 425 -29.29 -19.65 -9.05
N PRO A 426 -29.87 -18.52 -9.49
CA PRO A 426 -30.53 -18.46 -10.79
C PRO A 426 -29.56 -18.29 -11.96
N ASP A 427 -28.33 -17.74 -11.71
CA ASP A 427 -27.36 -17.48 -12.76
C ASP A 427 -26.45 -18.70 -12.97
N GLU A 428 -26.41 -19.20 -14.21
CA GLU A 428 -25.62 -20.39 -14.56
C GLU A 428 -24.12 -20.18 -14.42
N GLY A 429 -23.62 -18.96 -14.64
CA GLY A 429 -22.20 -18.60 -14.49
C GLY A 429 -21.78 -18.72 -13.02
N VAL A 430 -22.61 -18.18 -12.11
CA VAL A 430 -22.38 -18.30 -10.66
C VAL A 430 -22.57 -19.75 -10.19
N GLN A 431 -23.55 -20.49 -10.74
CA GLN A 431 -23.69 -21.93 -10.45
C GLN A 431 -22.42 -22.70 -10.83
N ALA A 432 -21.84 -22.40 -12.00
CA ALA A 432 -20.61 -23.02 -12.45
C ALA A 432 -19.43 -22.72 -11.49
N GLU A 433 -19.28 -21.48 -11.04
CA GLU A 433 -18.25 -21.12 -10.06
C GLU A 433 -18.49 -21.80 -8.69
N LEU A 434 -19.74 -21.90 -8.23
CA LEU A 434 -20.10 -22.63 -7.00
C LEU A 434 -19.71 -24.10 -7.08
N LEU A 435 -19.99 -24.78 -8.20
CA LEU A 435 -19.66 -26.20 -8.39
C LEU A 435 -18.15 -26.43 -8.38
N ARG A 436 -17.36 -25.57 -9.05
CA ARG A 436 -15.91 -25.65 -8.98
C ARG A 436 -15.38 -25.39 -7.57
N ALA A 437 -15.97 -24.43 -6.85
CA ALA A 437 -15.60 -24.11 -5.47
C ALA A 437 -15.91 -25.26 -4.51
N ILE A 438 -17.08 -25.90 -4.63
CA ILE A 438 -17.48 -27.07 -3.86
C ILE A 438 -16.47 -28.22 -4.06
N GLY A 439 -16.04 -28.45 -5.29
CA GLY A 439 -15.01 -29.44 -5.60
C GLY A 439 -13.67 -29.13 -4.92
N ARG A 440 -13.19 -27.90 -5.03
CA ARG A 440 -11.92 -27.46 -4.42
C ARG A 440 -11.92 -27.56 -2.90
N LEU A 441 -13.03 -27.24 -2.25
CA LEU A 441 -13.15 -27.34 -0.79
C LEU A 441 -13.24 -28.79 -0.30
N GLY A 442 -13.67 -29.74 -1.14
CA GLY A 442 -13.53 -31.17 -0.93
C GLY A 442 -14.33 -31.76 0.24
N ALA A 443 -15.44 -31.13 0.64
CA ALA A 443 -16.28 -31.67 1.72
C ALA A 443 -16.87 -33.02 1.37
N LYS A 444 -17.30 -33.75 2.41
CA LYS A 444 -17.82 -35.15 2.28
C LYS A 444 -18.99 -35.25 1.30
N GLU A 445 -19.88 -34.27 1.31
CA GLU A 445 -21.09 -34.20 0.50
C GLU A 445 -20.83 -33.68 -0.93
N ALA A 446 -19.64 -33.16 -1.20
CA ALA A 446 -19.29 -32.55 -2.51
C ALA A 446 -19.47 -33.55 -3.68
N LEU A 447 -19.06 -34.80 -3.48
CA LEU A 447 -19.14 -35.83 -4.54
C LEU A 447 -20.59 -36.04 -5.01
N GLU A 448 -21.53 -36.17 -4.09
CA GLU A 448 -22.96 -36.41 -4.39
C GLU A 448 -23.58 -35.23 -5.14
N VAL A 449 -23.28 -33.99 -4.67
CA VAL A 449 -23.78 -32.76 -5.31
C VAL A 449 -23.22 -32.59 -6.69
N LEU A 450 -21.91 -32.78 -6.86
CA LEU A 450 -21.24 -32.63 -8.18
C LEU A 450 -21.73 -33.70 -9.16
N ALA A 451 -21.91 -34.96 -8.72
CA ALA A 451 -22.46 -36.03 -9.54
C ALA A 451 -23.88 -35.67 -10.04
N ARG A 452 -24.74 -35.18 -9.16
CA ARG A 452 -26.09 -34.76 -9.52
C ARG A 452 -26.14 -33.62 -10.54
N PHE A 453 -25.29 -32.59 -10.38
CA PHE A 453 -25.21 -31.48 -11.34
C PHE A 453 -24.49 -31.85 -12.64
N ALA A 454 -23.65 -32.88 -12.68
CA ALA A 454 -23.04 -33.42 -13.89
C ALA A 454 -24.02 -34.13 -14.81
N GLU A 455 -25.13 -34.67 -14.25
CA GLU A 455 -26.17 -35.30 -15.03
C GLU A 455 -27.03 -34.30 -15.83
N PRO A 456 -27.62 -34.71 -16.96
CA PRO A 456 -28.49 -33.83 -17.76
C PRO A 456 -29.71 -33.29 -17.03
N GLY A 457 -30.07 -33.88 -15.89
CA GLY A 457 -31.30 -33.56 -15.14
C GLY A 457 -32.55 -34.11 -15.77
N GLY A 458 -33.70 -33.96 -15.05
CA GLY A 458 -35.01 -34.40 -15.50
C GLY A 458 -35.71 -33.42 -16.42
N MET A 459 -36.92 -33.80 -16.91
CA MET A 459 -37.72 -32.95 -17.83
C MET A 459 -38.04 -31.53 -17.32
N ARG A 460 -38.07 -31.33 -16.00
CA ARG A 460 -38.43 -30.03 -15.38
C ARG A 460 -37.22 -29.16 -15.02
N HIS A 461 -36.06 -29.76 -14.81
CA HIS A 461 -34.82 -29.05 -14.44
C HIS A 461 -33.66 -29.66 -15.22
N ARG A 462 -33.40 -29.14 -16.40
CA ARG A 462 -32.24 -29.52 -17.20
C ARG A 462 -31.06 -28.66 -16.83
N HIS A 463 -29.92 -29.27 -16.45
CA HIS A 463 -28.67 -28.56 -16.31
C HIS A 463 -28.08 -28.26 -17.69
N SER A 464 -27.65 -27.02 -17.91
CA SER A 464 -27.00 -26.65 -19.16
C SER A 464 -25.63 -27.35 -19.31
N PRO A 465 -25.12 -27.49 -20.54
CA PRO A 465 -23.80 -28.08 -20.75
C PRO A 465 -22.69 -27.38 -19.99
N SER A 466 -22.78 -26.07 -19.77
CA SER A 466 -21.81 -25.27 -19.02
C SER A 466 -21.81 -25.62 -17.52
N VAL A 467 -22.97 -25.74 -16.92
CA VAL A 467 -23.14 -26.12 -15.50
C VAL A 467 -22.67 -27.56 -15.29
N ARG A 468 -23.04 -28.48 -16.19
CA ARG A 468 -22.59 -29.89 -16.16
C ARG A 468 -21.07 -29.99 -16.27
N ALA A 469 -20.46 -29.26 -17.20
CA ALA A 469 -19.00 -29.23 -17.35
C ALA A 469 -18.30 -28.68 -16.11
N ALA A 470 -18.86 -27.66 -15.47
CA ALA A 470 -18.33 -27.12 -14.21
C ALA A 470 -18.42 -28.12 -13.04
N ALA A 471 -19.50 -28.90 -12.97
CA ALA A 471 -19.63 -29.99 -11.99
C ALA A 471 -18.56 -31.07 -12.22
N VAL A 472 -18.34 -31.46 -13.48
CA VAL A 472 -17.30 -32.41 -13.87
C VAL A 472 -15.91 -31.88 -13.56
N ASP A 473 -15.63 -30.58 -13.83
CA ASP A 473 -14.38 -29.94 -13.44
C ASP A 473 -14.19 -29.95 -11.91
N GLY A 474 -15.27 -29.75 -11.14
CA GLY A 474 -15.24 -29.88 -9.67
C GLY A 474 -14.85 -31.28 -9.19
N LEU A 475 -15.29 -32.35 -9.87
CA LEU A 475 -14.98 -33.75 -9.51
C LEU A 475 -13.46 -34.04 -9.52
N ARG A 476 -12.67 -33.35 -10.33
CA ARG A 476 -11.19 -33.53 -10.39
C ARG A 476 -10.50 -33.31 -9.03
N HIS A 477 -11.08 -32.50 -8.19
CA HIS A 477 -10.52 -32.17 -6.89
C HIS A 477 -10.91 -33.17 -5.78
N ILE A 478 -11.79 -34.12 -6.09
CA ILE A 478 -12.27 -35.13 -5.15
C ILE A 478 -11.38 -36.37 -5.24
N ALA A 479 -10.52 -36.56 -4.25
CA ALA A 479 -9.60 -37.70 -4.17
C ALA A 479 -10.29 -39.00 -3.75
N ARG A 480 -11.29 -39.45 -4.54
CA ARG A 480 -12.07 -40.71 -4.30
C ARG A 480 -12.18 -41.52 -5.59
N PRO A 481 -12.10 -42.86 -5.52
CA PRO A 481 -12.27 -43.74 -6.69
C PRO A 481 -13.56 -43.50 -7.47
N GLU A 482 -14.66 -43.22 -6.75
CA GLU A 482 -15.97 -42.95 -7.35
C GLU A 482 -15.95 -41.70 -8.22
N ALA A 483 -15.23 -40.63 -7.81
CA ALA A 483 -15.09 -39.42 -8.61
C ALA A 483 -14.34 -39.73 -9.93
N ARG A 484 -13.29 -40.54 -9.86
CA ARG A 484 -12.55 -40.96 -11.06
C ARG A 484 -13.43 -41.79 -12.01
N GLY A 485 -14.23 -42.72 -11.47
CA GLY A 485 -15.20 -43.52 -12.26
C GLY A 485 -16.22 -42.62 -12.97
N LEU A 486 -16.70 -41.57 -12.31
CA LEU A 486 -17.59 -40.56 -12.92
C LEU A 486 -16.87 -39.77 -14.03
N LEU A 487 -15.61 -39.35 -13.83
CA LEU A 487 -14.82 -38.67 -14.86
C LEU A 487 -14.61 -39.57 -16.08
N GLU A 488 -14.33 -40.89 -15.91
CA GLU A 488 -14.22 -41.86 -16.98
C GLU A 488 -15.54 -42.05 -17.73
N LEU A 489 -16.69 -41.99 -17.01
CA LEU A 489 -18.01 -42.03 -17.61
C LEU A 489 -18.26 -40.79 -18.50
N TYR A 490 -18.03 -39.58 -17.93
CA TYR A 490 -18.27 -38.29 -18.61
C TYR A 490 -17.27 -38.01 -19.74
N SER A 491 -16.11 -38.66 -19.78
CA SER A 491 -15.21 -38.62 -20.94
C SER A 491 -15.81 -39.15 -22.23
N LYS A 492 -16.95 -39.88 -22.11
CA LYS A 492 -17.75 -40.40 -23.23
C LYS A 492 -19.10 -39.69 -23.39
N ASP A 493 -19.29 -38.54 -22.71
CA ASP A 493 -20.55 -37.81 -22.78
C ASP A 493 -20.84 -37.30 -24.20
N LYS A 494 -22.13 -37.19 -24.53
CA LYS A 494 -22.59 -36.69 -25.83
C LYS A 494 -22.24 -35.21 -26.02
N GLU A 495 -22.27 -34.43 -24.94
CA GLU A 495 -21.97 -32.99 -24.95
C GLU A 495 -20.46 -32.76 -25.00
N PRO A 496 -19.94 -32.08 -26.05
CA PRO A 496 -18.49 -31.87 -26.24
C PRO A 496 -17.83 -31.10 -25.09
N THR A 497 -18.56 -30.14 -24.45
CA THR A 497 -18.04 -29.34 -23.34
C THR A 497 -17.84 -30.18 -22.09
N VAL A 498 -18.78 -31.06 -21.77
CA VAL A 498 -18.71 -32.02 -20.66
C VAL A 498 -17.60 -33.03 -20.87
N ARG A 499 -17.51 -33.59 -22.09
CA ARG A 499 -16.46 -34.52 -22.46
C ARG A 499 -15.07 -33.93 -22.31
N LYS A 500 -14.84 -32.69 -22.84
CA LYS A 500 -13.56 -31.98 -22.71
C LYS A 500 -13.20 -31.70 -21.24
N ALA A 501 -14.17 -31.34 -20.43
CA ALA A 501 -13.93 -31.11 -19.01
C ALA A 501 -13.48 -32.41 -18.30
N ALA A 502 -14.12 -33.54 -18.59
CA ALA A 502 -13.74 -34.85 -18.06
C ALA A 502 -12.35 -35.33 -18.53
N GLU A 503 -12.06 -35.18 -19.79
CA GLU A 503 -10.73 -35.51 -20.36
C GLU A 503 -9.60 -34.65 -19.76
N ALA A 504 -9.87 -33.35 -19.50
CA ALA A 504 -8.93 -32.46 -18.84
C ALA A 504 -8.74 -32.81 -17.36
N ALA A 505 -9.79 -33.29 -16.69
CA ALA A 505 -9.75 -33.68 -15.29
C ALA A 505 -9.05 -35.05 -15.05
N LEU A 506 -8.98 -35.91 -16.05
CA LEU A 506 -8.30 -37.22 -16.00
C LEU A 506 -6.78 -37.15 -16.28
N LYS A 507 -6.30 -36.05 -16.86
CA LYS A 507 -4.87 -35.78 -17.10
C LYS A 507 -4.17 -35.34 -15.83
#